data_e96ecb7c794330b6ebadf56de916299f
#
_entry.id   e96ecb7c794330b6ebadf56de916299f
#
_cell.length_a   1.000
_cell.length_b   1.000
_cell.length_c   1.000
_cell.angle_alpha   90.00
_cell.angle_beta   90.00
_cell.angle_gamma   90.00
#
_symmetry.space_group_name_H-M   'P 1'
#
loop_
_entity.id
_entity.type
_entity.pdbx_description
1 polymer ?
#
loop_
_entity_poly.entity_id
_entity_poly.type
_entity_poly.pdbx_seq_one_letter_code
_entity_poly.pdbx_strand_id
1 'polypeptide(L)'
;MMRSLYTGATGMVAQQLNIDVISNNLANVNTTGFKKSRAEFEDLMYQTMKIAGSITEGDNRLPVGIQVGMGVRPTAVHKFFTQGDFQNTGNALDVAVEGDGFFQVDVNGELMYTRAGSFKLNQDGTVVTANGY
;
A
#
# COMPACT_ATOMS: atom_id res chain seq x y z
N MET A 1 -27.97 17.79 -1.28
CA MET A 1 -27.95 16.57 -2.09
C MET A 1 -26.67 16.42 -2.91
N MET A 2 -26.20 17.43 -3.64
CA MET A 2 -24.93 17.34 -4.41
C MET A 2 -23.71 16.93 -3.55
N ARG A 3 -23.61 17.44 -2.32
CA ARG A 3 -22.50 17.12 -1.41
C ARG A 3 -22.45 15.67 -0.99
N SER A 4 -23.60 15.09 -0.64
CA SER A 4 -23.68 13.69 -0.23
C SER A 4 -23.29 12.73 -1.36
N LEU A 5 -23.67 13.07 -2.60
CA LEU A 5 -23.26 12.32 -3.79
C LEU A 5 -21.75 12.42 -4.02
N TYR A 6 -21.18 13.62 -3.84
CA TYR A 6 -19.73 13.81 -3.96
C TYR A 6 -18.96 13.02 -2.89
N THR A 7 -19.37 13.11 -1.62
CA THR A 7 -18.77 12.33 -0.52
C THR A 7 -18.89 10.83 -0.78
N GLY A 8 -20.05 10.37 -1.26
CA GLY A 8 -20.24 8.96 -1.65
C GLY A 8 -19.32 8.54 -2.81
N ALA A 9 -19.17 9.41 -3.82
CA ALA A 9 -18.28 9.13 -4.95
C ALA A 9 -16.81 9.02 -4.52
N THR A 10 -16.31 9.91 -3.65
CA THR A 10 -14.94 9.82 -3.12
C THR A 10 -14.72 8.54 -2.32
N GLY A 11 -15.72 8.10 -1.54
CA GLY A 11 -15.67 6.84 -0.81
C GLY A 11 -15.61 5.63 -1.74
N MET A 12 -16.39 5.62 -2.82
CA MET A 12 -16.36 4.53 -3.80
C MET A 12 -15.00 4.45 -4.52
N VAL A 13 -14.43 5.57 -4.95
CA VAL A 13 -13.10 5.62 -5.57
C VAL A 13 -12.02 5.14 -4.60
N ALA A 14 -12.10 5.52 -3.32
CA ALA A 14 -11.17 5.05 -2.30
C ALA A 14 -11.27 3.52 -2.10
N GLN A 15 -12.49 2.97 -2.06
CA GLN A 15 -12.67 1.52 -1.93
C GLN A 15 -12.23 0.76 -3.19
N GLN A 16 -12.40 1.33 -4.37
CA GLN A 16 -11.88 0.74 -5.60
C GLN A 16 -10.35 0.61 -5.54
N LEU A 17 -9.64 1.68 -5.17
CA LEU A 17 -8.19 1.63 -4.99
C LEU A 17 -7.77 0.58 -3.95
N ASN A 18 -8.51 0.48 -2.84
CA ASN A 18 -8.24 -0.51 -1.80
C ASN A 18 -8.37 -1.94 -2.34
N ILE A 19 -9.43 -2.21 -3.11
CA ILE A 19 -9.64 -3.50 -3.77
C ILE A 19 -8.53 -3.79 -4.79
N ASP A 20 -8.10 -2.82 -5.56
CA ASP A 20 -7.00 -2.97 -6.53
C ASP A 20 -5.69 -3.36 -5.85
N VAL A 21 -5.36 -2.72 -4.72
CA VAL A 21 -4.17 -3.05 -3.92
C VAL A 21 -4.27 -4.45 -3.31
N ILE A 22 -5.43 -4.83 -2.77
CA ILE A 22 -5.66 -6.17 -2.20
C ILE A 22 -5.56 -7.23 -3.31
N SER A 23 -6.15 -6.97 -4.47
CA SER A 23 -6.10 -7.88 -5.63
C SER A 23 -4.66 -8.10 -6.12
N ASN A 24 -3.86 -7.03 -6.16
CA ASN A 24 -2.45 -7.12 -6.49
C ASN A 24 -1.68 -7.96 -5.45
N ASN A 25 -1.92 -7.75 -4.15
CA ASN A 25 -1.31 -8.54 -3.09
C ASN A 25 -1.69 -10.03 -3.22
N LEU A 26 -2.95 -10.32 -3.51
CA LEU A 26 -3.44 -11.69 -3.68
C LEU A 26 -2.85 -12.35 -4.92
N ALA A 27 -2.78 -11.66 -6.04
CA ALA A 27 -2.17 -12.16 -7.27
C ALA A 27 -0.69 -12.54 -7.08
N ASN A 28 0.01 -11.82 -6.21
CA ASN A 28 1.44 -12.02 -5.93
C ASN A 28 1.72 -12.80 -4.63
N VAL A 29 0.72 -13.48 -4.05
CA VAL A 29 0.90 -14.21 -2.78
C VAL A 29 1.96 -15.32 -2.88
N ASN A 30 2.13 -15.93 -4.05
CA ASN A 30 3.12 -16.97 -4.33
C ASN A 30 4.40 -16.43 -4.98
N THR A 31 4.53 -15.12 -5.16
CA THR A 31 5.73 -14.52 -5.76
C THR A 31 6.83 -14.40 -4.71
N THR A 32 7.99 -15.03 -4.97
CA THR A 32 9.14 -14.98 -4.05
C THR A 32 9.66 -13.55 -3.91
N GLY A 33 9.92 -13.14 -2.66
CA GLY A 33 10.40 -11.78 -2.36
C GLY A 33 9.37 -10.67 -2.51
N PHE A 34 8.11 -10.97 -2.80
CA PHE A 34 7.05 -9.98 -2.87
C PHE A 34 6.80 -9.32 -1.51
N LYS A 35 6.60 -8.01 -1.52
CA LYS A 35 6.27 -7.21 -0.34
C LYS A 35 4.88 -6.63 -0.50
N LYS A 36 3.97 -6.98 0.42
CA LYS A 36 2.58 -6.53 0.40
C LYS A 36 2.49 -5.00 0.48
N SER A 37 1.53 -4.44 -0.23
CA SER A 37 1.22 -3.02 -0.19
C SER A 37 -0.09 -2.78 0.55
N ARG A 38 -0.26 -1.59 1.12
CA ARG A 38 -1.50 -1.12 1.73
C ARG A 38 -1.79 0.28 1.25
N ALA A 39 -3.04 0.54 0.87
CA ALA A 39 -3.51 1.88 0.58
C ALA A 39 -3.74 2.66 1.89
N GLU A 40 -3.35 3.92 1.89
CA GLU A 40 -3.55 4.86 2.99
C GLU A 40 -4.48 5.97 2.53
N PHE A 41 -5.39 6.34 3.41
CA PHE A 41 -6.44 7.31 3.14
C PHE A 41 -6.42 8.38 4.22
N GLU A 42 -6.82 9.58 3.84
CA GLU A 42 -7.08 10.66 4.78
C GLU A 42 -8.46 11.25 4.55
N ASP A 43 -9.04 11.78 5.60
CA ASP A 43 -10.30 12.50 5.53
C ASP A 43 -10.10 13.90 4.94
N LEU A 44 -11.11 14.40 4.26
CA LEU A 44 -11.14 15.78 3.78
C LEU A 44 -11.68 16.71 4.87
N MET A 45 -11.44 18.00 4.70
CA MET A 45 -11.85 19.04 5.66
C MET A 45 -13.33 18.93 6.04
N TYR A 46 -13.61 19.32 7.28
CA TYR A 46 -14.97 19.35 7.82
C TYR A 46 -15.59 20.72 7.60
N GLN A 47 -16.82 20.73 7.12
CA GLN A 47 -17.62 21.95 7.07
C GLN A 47 -18.40 22.08 8.40
N THR A 48 -18.17 23.19 9.09
CA THR A 48 -18.92 23.52 10.31
C THR A 48 -20.26 24.14 9.92
N MET A 49 -21.36 23.48 10.24
CA MET A 49 -22.73 23.97 10.06
C MET A 49 -23.24 24.74 11.28
N LYS A 50 -22.87 24.31 12.47
CA LYS A 50 -23.16 24.99 13.72
C LYS A 50 -21.93 24.90 14.63
N ILE A 51 -21.60 26.02 15.28
CA ILE A 51 -20.48 26.11 16.20
C ILE A 51 -20.99 25.79 17.63
N ALA A 52 -20.24 24.95 18.36
CA ALA A 52 -20.51 24.72 19.78
C ALA A 52 -20.43 26.05 20.56
N GLY A 53 -21.33 26.27 21.51
CA GLY A 53 -21.39 27.48 22.29
C GLY A 53 -22.13 28.66 21.63
N SER A 54 -22.65 28.51 20.42
CA SER A 54 -23.50 29.55 19.80
C SER A 54 -24.79 29.71 20.56
N ILE A 55 -25.23 30.97 20.74
CA ILE A 55 -26.44 31.34 21.44
C ILE A 55 -27.65 31.08 20.54
N THR A 56 -28.61 30.33 21.00
CA THR A 56 -29.92 30.13 20.40
C THR A 56 -30.94 31.06 21.10
N GLU A 57 -32.11 31.23 20.52
CA GLU A 57 -33.20 32.03 21.13
C GLU A 57 -33.36 31.69 22.61
N GLY A 58 -33.32 32.72 23.47
CA GLY A 58 -33.54 32.57 24.92
C GLY A 58 -32.29 32.34 25.78
N ASP A 59 -31.09 32.79 25.33
CA ASP A 59 -29.80 32.69 26.08
C ASP A 59 -29.28 31.26 26.33
N ASN A 60 -29.89 30.26 25.69
CA ASN A 60 -29.42 28.88 25.73
C ASN A 60 -28.23 28.69 24.77
N ARG A 61 -27.13 28.10 25.27
CA ARG A 61 -25.93 27.76 24.45
C ARG A 61 -26.02 26.34 23.96
N LEU A 62 -25.71 26.14 22.70
CA LEU A 62 -25.62 24.81 22.10
C LEU A 62 -24.44 24.04 22.73
N PRO A 63 -24.67 22.88 23.36
CA PRO A 63 -23.59 22.10 23.99
C PRO A 63 -22.65 21.47 22.95
N VAL A 64 -23.15 21.17 21.75
CA VAL A 64 -22.37 20.48 20.68
C VAL A 64 -22.59 21.16 19.33
N GLY A 65 -21.52 21.34 18.57
CA GLY A 65 -21.58 21.83 17.19
C GLY A 65 -21.91 20.72 16.19
N ILE A 66 -22.25 21.11 14.95
CA ILE A 66 -22.47 20.18 13.85
C ILE A 66 -21.37 20.42 12.81
N GLN A 67 -20.56 19.39 12.59
CA GLN A 67 -19.53 19.37 11.55
C GLN A 67 -19.78 18.19 10.62
N VAL A 68 -19.62 18.39 9.33
CA VAL A 68 -19.82 17.38 8.28
C VAL A 68 -18.55 17.27 7.46
N GLY A 69 -17.96 16.07 7.39
CA GLY A 69 -16.81 15.78 6.57
C GLY A 69 -17.15 15.81 5.06
N MET A 70 -16.18 16.19 4.24
CA MET A 70 -16.36 16.33 2.80
C MET A 70 -15.89 15.09 2.00
N GLY A 71 -15.59 14.00 2.69
CA GLY A 71 -15.20 12.73 2.06
C GLY A 71 -13.79 12.29 2.40
N VAL A 72 -13.21 11.47 1.56
CA VAL A 72 -11.92 10.81 1.73
C VAL A 72 -11.08 10.98 0.47
N ARG A 73 -9.75 11.01 0.63
CA ARG A 73 -8.82 10.93 -0.49
C ARG A 73 -7.75 9.87 -0.24
N PRO A 74 -7.28 9.18 -1.28
CA PRO A 74 -6.08 8.35 -1.17
C PRO A 74 -4.85 9.24 -1.02
N THR A 75 -3.96 8.88 -0.09
CA THR A 75 -2.71 9.62 0.19
C THR A 75 -1.51 8.90 -0.38
N ALA A 76 -1.40 7.60 -0.14
CA ALA A 76 -0.26 6.80 -0.56
C ALA A 76 -0.60 5.32 -0.66
N VAL A 77 0.26 4.57 -1.35
CA VAL A 77 0.30 3.11 -1.27
C VAL A 77 1.66 2.72 -0.71
N HIS A 78 1.68 2.29 0.53
CA HIS A 78 2.89 1.96 1.27
C HIS A 78 3.22 0.47 1.18
N LYS A 79 4.50 0.14 0.94
CA LYS A 79 5.01 -1.24 0.95
C LYS A 79 5.55 -1.59 2.33
N PHE A 80 5.22 -2.80 2.81
CA PHE A 80 5.72 -3.34 4.06
C PHE A 80 6.88 -4.30 3.80
N PHE A 81 8.04 -4.02 4.38
CA PHE A 81 9.26 -4.82 4.23
C PHE A 81 9.44 -5.88 5.35
N THR A 82 8.34 -6.28 5.99
CA THR A 82 8.39 -7.35 6.98
C THR A 82 8.93 -8.65 6.39
N GLN A 83 9.74 -9.38 7.16
CA GLN A 83 10.23 -10.71 6.78
C GLN A 83 9.04 -11.68 6.71
N GLY A 84 8.99 -12.47 5.64
CA GLY A 84 8.06 -13.59 5.49
C GLY A 84 8.68 -14.90 5.96
N ASP A 85 7.89 -15.97 5.92
CA ASP A 85 8.35 -17.30 6.25
C ASP A 85 9.35 -17.83 5.21
N PHE A 86 10.35 -18.58 5.66
CA PHE A 86 11.31 -19.24 4.79
C PHE A 86 10.76 -20.58 4.30
N GLN A 87 10.85 -20.81 3.01
CA GLN A 87 10.49 -22.09 2.40
C GLN A 87 11.75 -22.82 1.97
N ASN A 88 11.93 -24.04 2.47
CA ASN A 88 13.05 -24.90 2.04
C ASN A 88 12.68 -25.57 0.72
N THR A 89 13.39 -25.24 -0.35
CA THR A 89 13.18 -25.80 -1.70
C THR A 89 14.12 -26.94 -2.03
N GLY A 90 15.19 -27.15 -1.24
CA GLY A 90 16.23 -28.14 -1.50
C GLY A 90 17.15 -27.81 -2.68
N ASN A 91 17.01 -26.66 -3.32
CA ASN A 91 17.86 -26.20 -4.41
C ASN A 91 18.99 -25.32 -3.86
N ALA A 92 20.24 -25.60 -4.21
CA ALA A 92 21.40 -24.88 -3.71
C ALA A 92 21.49 -23.41 -4.16
N LEU A 93 20.81 -23.06 -5.23
CA LEU A 93 20.81 -21.69 -5.79
C LEU A 93 19.62 -20.85 -5.31
N ASP A 94 18.69 -21.42 -4.54
CA ASP A 94 17.63 -20.68 -3.92
C ASP A 94 18.13 -20.11 -2.59
N VAL A 95 18.40 -18.83 -2.55
CA VAL A 95 18.99 -18.14 -1.41
C VAL A 95 17.99 -17.11 -0.86
N ALA A 96 17.84 -17.06 0.46
CA ALA A 96 17.02 -16.05 1.12
C ALA A 96 17.89 -15.15 2.00
N VAL A 97 17.61 -13.85 1.98
CA VAL A 97 18.24 -12.89 2.90
C VAL A 97 17.46 -12.86 4.20
N GLU A 98 18.10 -13.15 5.32
CA GLU A 98 17.54 -12.98 6.66
C GLU A 98 17.86 -11.56 7.15
N GLY A 99 16.83 -10.83 7.62
CA GLY A 99 16.96 -9.45 8.03
C GLY A 99 16.82 -8.45 6.87
N ASP A 100 17.33 -7.24 7.05
CA ASP A 100 17.25 -6.16 6.07
C ASP A 100 18.34 -6.31 5.01
N GLY A 101 17.97 -6.11 3.74
CA GLY A 101 18.90 -6.15 2.62
C GLY A 101 18.24 -6.55 1.31
N PHE A 102 18.99 -6.45 0.22
CA PHE A 102 18.57 -6.82 -1.13
C PHE A 102 19.74 -7.47 -1.87
N PHE A 103 19.43 -8.36 -2.79
CA PHE A 103 20.41 -8.83 -3.76
C PHE A 103 20.63 -7.76 -4.82
N GLN A 104 21.89 -7.56 -5.18
CA GLN A 104 22.29 -6.67 -6.26
C GLN A 104 22.38 -7.48 -7.55
N VAL A 105 21.75 -6.98 -8.60
CA VAL A 105 21.74 -7.61 -9.92
C VAL A 105 22.16 -6.57 -10.95
N ASP A 106 23.03 -6.94 -11.86
CA ASP A 106 23.43 -6.10 -12.98
C ASP A 106 22.48 -6.34 -14.16
N VAL A 107 21.80 -5.28 -14.59
CA VAL A 107 20.90 -5.29 -15.74
C VAL A 107 21.47 -4.36 -16.82
N ASN A 108 22.20 -4.91 -17.79
CA ASN A 108 22.80 -4.16 -18.89
C ASN A 108 23.76 -3.02 -18.45
N GLY A 109 24.48 -3.20 -17.31
CA GLY A 109 25.36 -2.19 -16.75
C GLY A 109 24.69 -1.24 -15.74
N GLU A 110 23.40 -1.44 -15.46
CA GLU A 110 22.68 -0.73 -14.41
C GLU A 110 22.45 -1.64 -13.20
N LEU A 111 22.80 -1.14 -12.01
CA LEU A 111 22.66 -1.88 -10.77
C LEU A 111 21.22 -1.79 -10.26
N MET A 112 20.54 -2.92 -10.24
CA MET A 112 19.20 -3.07 -9.70
C MET A 112 19.19 -3.93 -8.44
N TYR A 113 18.16 -3.78 -7.62
CA TYR A 113 18.03 -4.47 -6.34
C TYR A 113 16.78 -5.34 -6.33
N THR A 114 16.95 -6.60 -5.90
CA THR A 114 15.84 -7.55 -5.78
C THR A 114 15.86 -8.25 -4.43
N ARG A 115 14.68 -8.71 -3.96
CA ARG A 115 14.56 -9.58 -2.79
C ARG A 115 14.28 -11.03 -3.19
N ALA A 116 14.00 -11.29 -4.48
CA ALA A 116 13.83 -12.63 -4.99
C ALA A 116 15.18 -13.33 -5.06
N GLY A 117 15.29 -14.48 -4.43
CA GLY A 117 16.53 -15.27 -4.34
C GLY A 117 16.49 -16.55 -5.14
N SER A 118 15.59 -16.71 -6.10
CA SER A 118 15.56 -17.85 -7.01
C SER A 118 16.50 -17.60 -8.20
N PHE A 119 17.75 -18.04 -8.04
CA PHE A 119 18.77 -17.88 -9.07
C PHE A 119 18.96 -19.15 -9.88
N LYS A 120 19.49 -19.00 -11.09
CA LYS A 120 19.81 -20.10 -12.02
C LYS A 120 21.20 -19.90 -12.58
N LEU A 121 21.83 -21.00 -13.06
CA LEU A 121 23.07 -20.91 -13.80
C LEU A 121 22.76 -20.80 -15.28
N ASN A 122 23.41 -19.85 -15.95
CA ASN A 122 23.42 -19.73 -17.41
C ASN A 122 24.44 -20.73 -18.00
N GLN A 123 24.45 -20.88 -19.34
CA GLN A 123 25.40 -21.74 -20.07
C GLN A 123 26.87 -21.37 -19.84
N ASP A 124 27.12 -20.10 -19.53
CA ASP A 124 28.47 -19.56 -19.24
C ASP A 124 28.90 -19.77 -17.78
N GLY A 125 28.07 -20.43 -16.94
CA GLY A 125 28.34 -20.64 -15.52
C GLY A 125 28.13 -19.42 -14.62
N THR A 126 27.51 -18.36 -15.16
CA THR A 126 27.13 -17.18 -14.35
C THR A 126 25.79 -17.39 -13.67
N VAL A 127 25.66 -16.86 -12.44
CA VAL A 127 24.42 -16.87 -11.68
C VAL A 127 23.53 -15.75 -12.15
N VAL A 128 22.35 -16.10 -12.64
CA VAL A 128 21.37 -15.14 -13.19
C VAL A 128 19.99 -15.30 -12.55
N THR A 129 19.20 -14.25 -12.61
CA THR A 129 17.79 -14.31 -12.22
C THR A 129 16.97 -15.14 -13.22
N ALA A 130 15.71 -15.43 -12.94
CA ALA A 130 14.82 -16.14 -13.86
C ALA A 130 14.65 -15.42 -15.22
N ASN A 131 14.89 -14.11 -15.25
CA ASN A 131 14.81 -13.28 -16.46
C ASN A 131 16.15 -13.18 -17.23
N GLY A 132 17.22 -13.84 -16.72
CA GLY A 132 18.53 -13.88 -17.39
C GLY A 132 19.49 -12.71 -17.05
N TYR A 133 19.23 -11.99 -15.98
CA TYR A 133 20.07 -10.89 -15.47
C TYR A 133 20.95 -11.35 -14.32
#